data_60c31c86aaf4bb77b0394a630a0aac73
#
_entry.id   60c31c86aaf4bb77b0394a630a0aac73
#
_cell.length_a   1.000
_cell.length_b   1.000
_cell.length_c   1.000
_cell.angle_alpha   90.00
_cell.angle_beta   90.00
_cell.angle_gamma   90.00
#
_symmetry.space_group_name_H-M   'P 1'
#
loop_
_entity.id
_entity.type
_entity.pdbx_description
1 polymer ?
#
loop_
_entity_poly.entity_id
_entity_poly.type
_entity_poly.pdbx_seq_one_letter_code
_entity_poly.pdbx_strand_id
1 'polypeptide(L)'
;ANLRETFHYGNKSIFLVIENIKEAMNTNRKLDVTISDYDKNGKLLTKSDPQSGIKLQRVMLSPYGIVMADGFYYLLASDVRYDDLRHFRIDKILKASICEEDGSMRDVKTLSNVPRDLKPVQYKNLNRYMLDGTVERVHINIKKKDISLVLDTFGNEFTCNKVIGNDDIYDVTFRANIQTAVRWAIANRKAGIV
;
A
#
# COMPACT_ATOMS: atom_id res chain seq x y z
N ALA A 1 2.03 2.48 -32.80
CA ALA A 1 1.60 3.03 -31.52
C ALA A 1 2.62 2.57 -30.47
N ASN A 2 3.48 3.47 -30.02
CA ASN A 2 4.39 3.19 -28.93
C ASN A 2 3.56 3.03 -27.68
N LEU A 3 3.40 1.78 -27.21
CA LEU A 3 3.01 1.50 -25.84
C LEU A 3 4.07 2.17 -24.96
N ARG A 4 3.74 3.30 -24.34
CA ARG A 4 4.58 3.88 -23.30
C ARG A 4 4.66 2.84 -22.20
N GLU A 5 5.83 2.26 -22.03
CA GLU A 5 6.14 1.38 -20.91
C GLU A 5 5.72 2.09 -19.63
N THR A 6 4.94 1.42 -18.82
CA THR A 6 4.57 1.90 -17.49
C THR A 6 5.87 2.13 -16.72
N PHE A 7 6.12 3.37 -16.38
CA PHE A 7 7.38 3.88 -15.85
C PHE A 7 7.74 3.20 -14.52
N HIS A 8 8.52 2.15 -14.59
CA HIS A 8 9.40 1.79 -13.47
C HIS A 8 10.67 2.63 -13.63
N TYR A 9 10.63 3.85 -13.09
CA TYR A 9 11.72 4.81 -13.21
C TYR A 9 13.04 4.18 -12.75
N GLY A 10 13.82 3.67 -13.71
CA GLY A 10 15.26 3.56 -13.63
C GLY A 10 15.90 2.73 -12.51
N ASN A 11 15.17 2.02 -11.66
CA ASN A 11 15.77 1.12 -10.68
C ASN A 11 16.18 -0.21 -11.33
N LYS A 12 17.41 -0.28 -11.83
CA LYS A 12 17.97 -1.50 -12.46
C LYS A 12 18.06 -2.68 -11.50
N SER A 13 17.93 -2.46 -10.19
CA SER A 13 18.08 -3.48 -9.16
C SER A 13 16.73 -4.06 -8.69
N ILE A 14 15.60 -3.66 -9.28
CA ILE A 14 14.26 -4.04 -8.79
C ILE A 14 14.05 -5.56 -8.74
N PHE A 15 14.55 -6.29 -9.73
CA PHE A 15 14.42 -7.75 -9.76
C PHE A 15 15.22 -8.41 -8.63
N LEU A 16 16.46 -7.96 -8.39
CA LEU A 16 17.28 -8.47 -7.30
C LEU A 16 16.66 -8.14 -5.93
N VAL A 17 16.07 -6.94 -5.79
CA VAL A 17 15.35 -6.55 -4.58
C VAL A 17 14.18 -7.49 -4.35
N ILE A 18 13.38 -7.80 -5.38
CA ILE A 18 12.24 -8.72 -5.28
C ILE A 18 12.71 -10.15 -4.94
N GLU A 19 13.80 -10.62 -5.52
CA GLU A 19 14.38 -11.94 -5.21
C GLU A 19 14.80 -12.02 -3.74
N ASN A 20 15.51 -11.03 -3.23
CA ASN A 20 15.93 -10.98 -1.83
C ASN A 20 14.74 -10.87 -0.87
N ILE A 21 13.68 -10.15 -1.24
CA ILE A 21 12.45 -10.09 -0.45
C ILE A 21 11.80 -11.48 -0.38
N LYS A 22 11.67 -12.19 -1.50
CA LYS A 22 11.10 -13.54 -1.54
C LYS A 22 11.92 -14.52 -0.72
N GLU A 23 13.24 -14.48 -0.87
CA GLU A 23 14.14 -15.35 -0.12
C GLU A 23 14.06 -15.08 1.39
N ALA A 24 14.00 -13.81 1.81
CA ALA A 24 13.82 -13.45 3.21
C ALA A 24 12.50 -13.98 3.78
N MET A 25 11.40 -13.90 3.03
CA MET A 25 10.11 -14.48 3.44
C MET A 25 10.18 -16.00 3.55
N ASN A 26 10.81 -16.68 2.58
CA ASN A 26 10.92 -18.14 2.55
C ASN A 26 11.80 -18.68 3.69
N THR A 27 12.83 -17.93 4.07
CA THR A 27 13.79 -18.30 5.12
C THR A 27 13.44 -17.71 6.48
N ASN A 28 12.30 -17.02 6.62
CA ASN A 28 11.84 -16.33 7.83
C ASN A 28 12.89 -15.36 8.40
N ARG A 29 13.50 -14.54 7.51
CA ARG A 29 14.57 -13.61 7.89
C ARG A 29 14.22 -12.16 7.62
N LYS A 30 14.81 -11.27 8.41
CA LYS A 30 14.71 -9.82 8.21
C LYS A 30 15.54 -9.37 7.01
N LEU A 31 15.19 -8.21 6.48
CA LEU A 31 15.91 -7.49 5.45
C LEU A 31 16.52 -6.22 6.01
N ASP A 32 17.79 -5.97 5.68
CA ASP A 32 18.44 -4.66 5.77
C ASP A 32 18.20 -3.94 4.44
N VAL A 33 17.45 -2.85 4.48
CA VAL A 33 16.94 -2.16 3.30
C VAL A 33 17.42 -0.72 3.28
N THR A 34 17.91 -0.27 2.12
CA THR A 34 18.20 1.15 1.87
C THR A 34 17.15 1.72 0.94
N ILE A 35 16.40 2.70 1.42
CA ILE A 35 15.31 3.38 0.71
C ILE A 35 15.76 4.78 0.31
N SER A 36 15.32 5.21 -0.87
CA SER A 36 15.56 6.55 -1.41
C SER A 36 14.26 7.15 -1.96
N ASP A 37 14.40 8.27 -2.63
CA ASP A 37 13.32 8.89 -3.38
C ASP A 37 13.81 9.43 -4.73
N TYR A 38 12.87 9.82 -5.58
CA TYR A 38 13.15 10.41 -6.87
C TYR A 38 13.39 11.92 -6.77
N ASP A 39 14.34 12.43 -7.51
CA ASP A 39 14.53 13.87 -7.69
C ASP A 39 13.44 14.46 -8.61
N LYS A 40 13.49 15.79 -8.79
CA LYS A 40 12.55 16.53 -9.68
C LYS A 40 12.59 16.08 -11.15
N ASN A 41 13.62 15.37 -11.57
CA ASN A 41 13.79 14.86 -12.94
C ASN A 41 13.35 13.38 -13.04
N GLY A 42 12.81 12.78 -11.96
CA GLY A 42 12.40 11.39 -11.92
C GLY A 42 13.58 10.41 -11.81
N LYS A 43 14.75 10.86 -11.38
CA LYS A 43 15.91 9.98 -11.16
C LYS A 43 15.97 9.55 -9.71
N LEU A 44 16.05 8.24 -9.48
CA LEU A 44 16.25 7.69 -8.14
C LEU A 44 17.63 8.05 -7.63
N LEU A 45 17.70 8.72 -6.47
CA LEU A 45 18.95 9.16 -5.89
C LEU A 45 19.68 7.99 -5.22
N THR A 46 20.96 7.85 -5.50
CA THR A 46 21.83 6.81 -4.91
C THR A 46 22.66 7.34 -3.73
N LYS A 47 22.58 8.64 -3.46
CA LYS A 47 23.22 9.33 -2.32
C LYS A 47 22.26 10.36 -1.77
N SER A 48 22.41 10.67 -0.47
CA SER A 48 21.67 11.78 0.13
C SER A 48 22.04 13.09 -0.56
N ASP A 49 21.03 13.89 -0.85
CA ASP A 49 21.21 15.19 -1.50
C ASP A 49 20.61 16.29 -0.62
N PRO A 50 21.45 17.10 0.04
CA PRO A 50 21.00 18.20 0.90
C PRO A 50 20.17 19.26 0.16
N GLN A 51 20.39 19.45 -1.15
CA GLN A 51 19.68 20.47 -1.93
C GLN A 51 18.24 20.07 -2.23
N SER A 52 17.99 18.78 -2.48
CA SER A 52 16.64 18.25 -2.68
C SER A 52 15.91 17.90 -1.37
N GLY A 53 16.63 17.89 -0.25
CA GLY A 53 16.10 17.42 1.04
C GLY A 53 15.94 15.89 1.12
N ILE A 54 16.31 15.15 0.07
CA ILE A 54 16.19 13.69 0.01
C ILE A 54 17.34 13.05 0.78
N LYS A 55 16.97 12.22 1.76
CA LYS A 55 17.91 11.44 2.57
C LYS A 55 17.71 9.96 2.33
N LEU A 56 18.80 9.23 2.18
CA LEU A 56 18.75 7.78 2.21
C LEU A 56 18.35 7.31 3.61
N GLN A 57 17.42 6.34 3.66
CA GLN A 57 17.00 5.73 4.91
C GLN A 57 17.41 4.26 4.92
N ARG A 58 18.15 3.86 5.95
CA ARG A 58 18.43 2.46 6.21
C ARG A 58 17.48 1.96 7.26
N VAL A 59 16.77 0.88 6.95
CA VAL A 59 15.71 0.31 7.78
C VAL A 59 15.83 -1.20 7.83
N MET A 60 15.48 -1.79 8.97
CA MET A 60 15.41 -3.24 9.12
C MET A 60 13.96 -3.67 9.10
N LEU A 61 13.61 -4.51 8.13
CA LEU A 61 12.24 -4.89 7.83
C LEU A 61 12.00 -6.39 8.01
N SER A 62 10.85 -6.75 8.57
CA SER A 62 10.29 -8.10 8.49
C SER A 62 9.29 -8.13 7.34
N PRO A 63 9.59 -8.79 6.20
CA PRO A 63 8.75 -8.81 5.01
C PRO A 63 7.60 -9.82 5.17
N TYR A 64 6.36 -9.45 4.79
CA TYR A 64 5.19 -10.34 4.88
C TYR A 64 4.50 -10.59 3.54
N GLY A 65 4.75 -9.77 2.53
CA GLY A 65 4.16 -9.95 1.22
C GLY A 65 4.47 -8.82 0.25
N ILE A 66 4.19 -9.09 -1.02
CA ILE A 66 4.28 -8.09 -2.08
C ILE A 66 2.88 -7.92 -2.68
N VAL A 67 2.46 -6.67 -2.86
CA VAL A 67 1.20 -6.33 -3.52
C VAL A 67 1.44 -5.31 -4.63
N MET A 68 0.55 -5.29 -5.62
CA MET A 68 0.55 -4.28 -6.67
C MET A 68 -0.65 -3.35 -6.47
N ALA A 69 -0.40 -2.04 -6.44
CA ALA A 69 -1.43 -1.01 -6.36
C ALA A 69 -1.01 0.19 -7.21
N ASP A 70 -1.96 0.79 -7.94
CA ASP A 70 -1.74 1.97 -8.80
C ASP A 70 -0.51 1.86 -9.74
N GLY A 71 -0.24 0.64 -10.27
CA GLY A 71 0.89 0.39 -11.17
C GLY A 71 2.25 0.25 -10.50
N PHE A 72 2.32 0.23 -9.16
CA PHE A 72 3.56 0.04 -8.39
C PHE A 72 3.51 -1.23 -7.55
N TYR A 73 4.68 -1.83 -7.35
CA TYR A 73 4.86 -2.90 -6.38
C TYR A 73 5.19 -2.33 -5.00
N TYR A 74 4.54 -2.86 -3.98
CA TYR A 74 4.75 -2.51 -2.58
C TYR A 74 5.12 -3.74 -1.77
N LEU A 75 6.15 -3.61 -0.97
CA LEU A 75 6.49 -4.54 0.09
C LEU A 75 5.63 -4.23 1.31
N LEU A 76 4.88 -5.21 1.81
CA LEU A 76 4.25 -5.16 3.12
C LEU A 76 5.24 -5.68 4.16
N ALA A 77 5.62 -4.85 5.11
CA ALA A 77 6.62 -5.18 6.11
C ALA A 77 6.40 -4.41 7.42
N SER A 78 6.93 -4.94 8.53
CA SER A 78 7.11 -4.16 9.75
C SER A 78 8.54 -3.64 9.82
N ASP A 79 8.67 -2.39 10.22
CA ASP A 79 9.95 -1.79 10.60
C ASP A 79 10.18 -2.06 12.09
N VAL A 80 11.38 -2.49 12.47
CA VAL A 80 11.71 -2.83 13.88
C VAL A 80 11.44 -1.70 14.87
N ARG A 81 11.36 -0.46 14.39
CA ARG A 81 11.13 0.75 15.21
C ARG A 81 9.66 0.99 15.55
N TYR A 82 8.73 0.27 14.90
CA TYR A 82 7.29 0.53 14.99
C TYR A 82 6.51 -0.78 15.17
N ASP A 83 5.30 -0.67 15.71
CA ASP A 83 4.43 -1.82 15.99
C ASP A 83 3.32 -2.00 14.97
N ASP A 84 3.42 -1.34 13.83
CA ASP A 84 2.43 -1.37 12.75
C ASP A 84 2.96 -2.04 11.48
N LEU A 85 2.03 -2.52 10.66
CA LEU A 85 2.31 -2.95 9.30
C LEU A 85 2.41 -1.71 8.41
N ARG A 86 3.50 -1.64 7.64
CA ARG A 86 3.78 -0.57 6.69
C ARG A 86 3.93 -1.11 5.28
N HIS A 87 3.88 -0.21 4.33
CA HIS A 87 4.08 -0.54 2.91
C HIS A 87 5.16 0.37 2.31
N PHE A 88 6.06 -0.27 1.57
CA PHE A 88 7.23 0.38 0.99
C PHE A 88 7.22 0.17 -0.52
N ARG A 89 7.32 1.23 -1.29
CA ARG A 89 7.43 1.11 -2.75
C ARG A 89 8.74 0.42 -3.11
N ILE A 90 8.65 -0.70 -3.85
CA ILE A 90 9.84 -1.51 -4.17
C ILE A 90 10.77 -0.79 -5.14
N ASP A 91 10.25 0.01 -6.05
CA ASP A 91 11.04 0.83 -6.97
C ASP A 91 11.89 1.93 -6.28
N LYS A 92 11.55 2.29 -5.03
CA LYS A 92 12.33 3.20 -4.18
C LYS A 92 13.37 2.49 -3.31
N ILE A 93 13.43 1.18 -3.34
CA ILE A 93 14.44 0.39 -2.60
C ILE A 93 15.69 0.26 -3.47
N LEU A 94 16.79 0.91 -3.03
CA LEU A 94 18.07 0.84 -3.70
C LEU A 94 18.77 -0.50 -3.48
N LYS A 95 18.68 -1.02 -2.26
CA LYS A 95 19.31 -2.26 -1.83
C LYS A 95 18.45 -2.95 -0.79
N ALA A 96 18.34 -4.26 -0.89
CA ALA A 96 17.82 -5.13 0.13
C ALA A 96 18.81 -6.28 0.32
N SER A 97 19.16 -6.58 1.56
CA SER A 97 20.06 -7.69 1.91
C SER A 97 19.44 -8.50 3.04
N ILE A 98 19.54 -9.81 2.97
CA ILE A 98 19.03 -10.70 4.03
C ILE A 98 19.95 -10.59 5.24
N CYS A 99 19.37 -10.44 6.43
CA CYS A 99 20.15 -10.42 7.68
C CYS A 99 20.63 -11.84 8.03
N GLU A 100 21.93 -12.01 8.22
CA GLU A 100 22.53 -13.32 8.54
C GLU A 100 22.47 -13.66 10.03
N GLU A 101 22.71 -12.66 10.88
CA GLU A 101 22.75 -12.83 12.34
C GLU A 101 21.43 -12.41 12.98
N ASP A 102 20.88 -13.25 13.87
CA ASP A 102 19.65 -13.06 14.68
C ASP A 102 18.51 -12.32 13.93
N GLY A 103 18.35 -12.71 12.68
CA GLY A 103 17.50 -12.01 11.71
C GLY A 103 16.12 -12.61 11.52
N SER A 104 15.55 -13.39 12.49
CA SER A 104 14.21 -13.93 12.35
C SER A 104 13.17 -12.82 12.24
N MET A 105 12.20 -13.02 11.35
CA MET A 105 11.10 -12.07 11.14
C MET A 105 10.27 -11.92 12.41
N ARG A 106 9.76 -10.73 12.63
CA ARG A 106 8.74 -10.48 13.65
C ARG A 106 7.45 -11.21 13.28
N ASP A 107 6.80 -11.88 14.23
CA ASP A 107 5.49 -12.48 13.98
C ASP A 107 4.47 -11.37 13.65
N VAL A 108 3.82 -11.47 12.51
CA VAL A 108 2.80 -10.52 12.04
C VAL A 108 1.65 -10.37 13.04
N LYS A 109 1.34 -11.39 13.81
CA LYS A 109 0.29 -11.39 14.84
C LYS A 109 0.59 -10.45 16.02
N THR A 110 1.85 -10.05 16.18
CA THR A 110 2.27 -9.10 17.23
C THR A 110 2.15 -7.64 16.82
N LEU A 111 1.79 -7.38 15.55
CA LEU A 111 1.62 -6.03 15.05
C LEU A 111 0.26 -5.47 15.43
N SER A 112 0.22 -4.18 15.75
CA SER A 112 -1.03 -3.44 15.88
C SER A 112 -1.68 -3.25 14.50
N ASN A 113 -3.02 -3.17 14.46
CA ASN A 113 -3.81 -2.89 13.25
C ASN A 113 -3.72 -3.92 12.12
N VAL A 114 -3.29 -5.15 12.39
CA VAL A 114 -3.21 -6.20 11.38
C VAL A 114 -4.24 -7.29 11.69
N PRO A 115 -5.02 -7.77 10.70
CA PRO A 115 -5.82 -8.98 10.86
C PRO A 115 -4.94 -10.17 11.27
N ARG A 116 -5.43 -11.04 12.17
CA ARG A 116 -4.68 -12.22 12.61
C ARG A 116 -4.15 -13.09 11.46
N ASP A 117 -4.89 -13.12 10.35
CA ASP A 117 -4.51 -13.78 9.11
C ASP A 117 -4.31 -12.70 8.03
N LEU A 118 -3.11 -12.10 7.99
CA LEU A 118 -2.78 -11.11 6.97
C LEU A 118 -2.82 -11.75 5.58
N LYS A 119 -3.85 -11.40 4.82
CA LYS A 119 -3.89 -11.70 3.38
C LYS A 119 -3.50 -10.44 2.60
N PRO A 120 -2.38 -10.44 1.88
CA PRO A 120 -1.88 -9.25 1.17
C PRO A 120 -2.93 -8.61 0.25
N VAL A 121 -3.78 -9.43 -0.40
CA VAL A 121 -4.87 -8.94 -1.26
C VAL A 121 -5.94 -8.19 -0.46
N GLN A 122 -6.33 -8.69 0.72
CA GLN A 122 -7.31 -8.00 1.57
C GLN A 122 -6.74 -6.68 2.10
N TYR A 123 -5.46 -6.69 2.52
CA TYR A 123 -4.77 -5.46 2.92
C TYR A 123 -4.79 -4.42 1.80
N LYS A 124 -4.49 -4.84 0.56
CA LYS A 124 -4.55 -3.97 -0.62
C LYS A 124 -5.95 -3.37 -0.83
N ASN A 125 -7.01 -4.15 -0.66
CA ASN A 125 -8.38 -3.66 -0.86
C ASN A 125 -8.75 -2.59 0.17
N LEU A 126 -8.33 -2.76 1.43
CA LEU A 126 -8.55 -1.77 2.49
C LEU A 126 -7.69 -0.50 2.30
N ASN A 127 -6.51 -0.64 1.68
CA ASN A 127 -5.50 0.42 1.50
C ASN A 127 -5.19 0.64 0.01
N ARG A 128 -6.21 0.76 -0.85
CA ARG A 128 -6.06 0.72 -2.31
C ARG A 128 -4.99 1.66 -2.88
N TYR A 129 -4.83 2.84 -2.31
CA TYR A 129 -3.82 3.81 -2.74
C TYR A 129 -2.52 3.74 -1.94
N MET A 130 -2.36 2.73 -1.08
CA MET A 130 -1.20 2.59 -0.19
C MET A 130 -0.87 3.91 0.51
N LEU A 131 -1.89 4.56 1.08
CA LEU A 131 -1.74 5.77 1.88
C LEU A 131 -1.64 5.38 3.36
N ASP A 132 -0.87 6.16 4.12
CA ASP A 132 -0.84 6.03 5.57
C ASP A 132 -2.19 6.38 6.17
N GLY A 133 -2.52 5.77 7.31
CA GLY A 133 -3.77 6.03 8.03
C GLY A 133 -4.41 4.79 8.61
N THR A 134 -5.47 4.99 9.39
CA THR A 134 -6.23 3.93 10.03
C THR A 134 -7.33 3.38 9.12
N VAL A 135 -7.65 2.11 9.32
CA VAL A 135 -8.80 1.47 8.66
C VAL A 135 -10.02 1.63 9.55
N GLU A 136 -11.00 2.39 9.06
CA GLU A 136 -12.22 2.75 9.78
C GLU A 136 -13.46 2.24 9.05
N ARG A 137 -14.59 2.33 9.74
CA ARG A 137 -15.91 2.16 9.12
C ARG A 137 -16.29 3.45 8.42
N VAL A 138 -16.54 3.36 7.13
CA VAL A 138 -16.90 4.48 6.25
C VAL A 138 -18.37 4.36 5.88
N HIS A 139 -19.11 5.45 6.01
CA HIS A 139 -20.51 5.58 5.58
C HIS A 139 -20.58 6.60 4.46
N ILE A 140 -21.27 6.26 3.38
CA ILE A 140 -21.51 7.16 2.25
C ILE A 140 -22.92 7.02 1.72
N ASN A 141 -23.44 8.09 1.18
CA ASN A 141 -24.61 8.07 0.32
C ASN A 141 -24.16 8.08 -1.14
N ILE A 142 -24.63 7.16 -1.96
CA ILE A 142 -24.24 7.04 -3.36
C ILE A 142 -25.45 6.78 -4.25
N LYS A 143 -25.47 7.31 -5.47
CA LYS A 143 -26.51 7.02 -6.43
C LYS A 143 -26.56 5.53 -6.77
N LYS A 144 -27.76 4.98 -6.82
CA LYS A 144 -28.00 3.55 -7.12
C LYS A 144 -27.25 3.05 -8.36
N LYS A 145 -27.20 3.83 -9.42
CA LYS A 145 -26.52 3.50 -10.68
C LYS A 145 -24.99 3.43 -10.55
N ASP A 146 -24.41 4.06 -9.53
CA ASP A 146 -22.98 4.22 -9.34
C ASP A 146 -22.43 3.28 -8.25
N ILE A 147 -23.24 2.37 -7.71
CA ILE A 147 -22.84 1.41 -6.66
C ILE A 147 -21.65 0.53 -7.07
N SER A 148 -21.51 0.23 -8.36
CA SER A 148 -20.38 -0.54 -8.90
C SER A 148 -19.02 0.10 -8.59
N LEU A 149 -18.96 1.44 -8.44
CA LEU A 149 -17.73 2.14 -8.07
C LEU A 149 -17.19 1.71 -6.69
N VAL A 150 -18.11 1.39 -5.76
CA VAL A 150 -17.72 0.86 -4.43
C VAL A 150 -17.18 -0.55 -4.58
N LEU A 151 -17.91 -1.40 -5.32
CA LEU A 151 -17.55 -2.79 -5.57
C LEU A 151 -16.17 -2.88 -6.23
N ASP A 152 -15.93 -2.10 -7.29
CA ASP A 152 -14.69 -2.10 -8.05
C ASP A 152 -13.48 -1.63 -7.22
N THR A 153 -13.74 -0.77 -6.21
CA THR A 153 -12.68 -0.17 -5.41
C THR A 153 -12.41 -0.94 -4.12
N PHE A 154 -13.47 -1.26 -3.37
CA PHE A 154 -13.34 -1.81 -2.01
C PHE A 154 -13.72 -3.30 -1.92
N GLY A 155 -14.17 -3.90 -3.04
CA GLY A 155 -14.62 -5.29 -3.07
C GLY A 155 -16.07 -5.42 -2.62
N ASN A 156 -16.48 -6.63 -2.31
CA ASN A 156 -17.88 -6.98 -2.00
C ASN A 156 -18.20 -6.98 -0.48
N GLU A 157 -17.27 -6.61 0.38
CA GLU A 157 -17.47 -6.57 1.83
C GLU A 157 -18.08 -5.24 2.27
N PHE A 158 -19.30 -4.94 1.82
CA PHE A 158 -20.05 -3.75 2.24
C PHE A 158 -21.52 -4.08 2.50
N THR A 159 -22.17 -3.24 3.29
CA THR A 159 -23.64 -3.25 3.45
C THR A 159 -24.23 -2.12 2.64
N CYS A 160 -25.41 -2.37 2.05
CA CYS A 160 -26.07 -1.42 1.18
C CYS A 160 -27.57 -1.40 1.56
N ASN A 161 -28.06 -0.24 1.98
CA ASN A 161 -29.44 -0.03 2.36
C ASN A 161 -30.07 1.09 1.51
N LYS A 162 -31.37 0.98 1.26
CA LYS A 162 -32.10 2.10 0.63
C LYS A 162 -32.26 3.24 1.62
N VAL A 163 -32.09 4.46 1.16
CA VAL A 163 -32.40 5.65 1.94
C VAL A 163 -33.91 5.86 1.96
N ILE A 164 -34.49 6.02 3.14
CA ILE A 164 -35.95 6.23 3.31
C ILE A 164 -36.33 7.54 2.60
N GLY A 165 -37.29 7.47 1.71
CA GLY A 165 -37.82 8.63 0.96
C GLY A 165 -37.01 8.99 -0.28
N ASN A 166 -35.98 8.22 -0.65
CA ASN A 166 -35.22 8.43 -1.87
C ASN A 166 -34.79 7.08 -2.49
N ASP A 167 -35.50 6.65 -3.53
CA ASP A 167 -35.24 5.36 -4.20
C ASP A 167 -33.97 5.36 -5.09
N ASP A 168 -33.39 6.53 -5.37
CA ASP A 168 -32.21 6.68 -6.22
C ASP A 168 -30.90 6.73 -5.42
N ILE A 169 -30.96 6.76 -4.09
CA ILE A 169 -29.80 6.84 -3.20
C ILE A 169 -29.72 5.60 -2.32
N TYR A 170 -28.52 5.08 -2.19
CA TYR A 170 -28.16 4.05 -1.23
C TYR A 170 -27.25 4.59 -0.13
N ASP A 171 -27.51 4.18 1.11
CA ASP A 171 -26.59 4.25 2.23
C ASP A 171 -25.69 3.02 2.18
N VAL A 172 -24.39 3.23 2.02
CA VAL A 172 -23.40 2.18 1.91
C VAL A 172 -22.38 2.31 3.01
N THR A 173 -22.15 1.18 3.70
CA THR A 173 -21.17 1.09 4.78
C THR A 173 -20.11 0.05 4.43
N PHE A 174 -18.85 0.40 4.50
CA PHE A 174 -17.70 -0.48 4.27
C PHE A 174 -16.53 -0.12 5.17
N ARG A 175 -15.48 -0.94 5.16
CA ARG A 175 -14.23 -0.62 5.86
C ARG A 175 -13.16 -0.25 4.85
N ALA A 176 -12.45 0.85 5.13
CA ALA A 176 -11.31 1.28 4.33
C ALA A 176 -10.37 2.16 5.16
N ASN A 177 -9.13 2.28 4.68
CA ASN A 177 -8.24 3.34 5.13
C ASN A 177 -8.89 4.68 4.84
N ILE A 178 -8.97 5.56 5.85
CA ILE A 178 -9.73 6.82 5.76
C ILE A 178 -9.19 7.74 4.66
N GLN A 179 -7.87 7.83 4.48
CA GLN A 179 -7.27 8.62 3.42
C GLN A 179 -7.61 8.07 2.03
N THR A 180 -7.67 6.74 1.91
CA THR A 180 -8.14 6.06 0.69
C THR A 180 -9.58 6.41 0.39
N ALA A 181 -10.47 6.33 1.39
CA ALA A 181 -11.88 6.64 1.22
C ALA A 181 -12.12 8.10 0.81
N VAL A 182 -11.43 9.04 1.47
CA VAL A 182 -11.50 10.48 1.14
C VAL A 182 -11.02 10.74 -0.30
N ARG A 183 -9.86 10.22 -0.68
CA ARG A 183 -9.34 10.38 -2.06
C ARG A 183 -10.30 9.81 -3.10
N TRP A 184 -10.86 8.64 -2.82
CA TRP A 184 -11.84 7.99 -3.69
C TRP A 184 -13.12 8.82 -3.82
N ALA A 185 -13.67 9.33 -2.70
CA ALA A 185 -14.87 10.16 -2.70
C ALA A 185 -14.68 11.45 -3.52
N ILE A 186 -13.54 12.13 -3.37
CA ILE A 186 -13.20 13.31 -4.17
C ILE A 186 -13.13 12.99 -5.67
N ALA A 187 -12.49 11.87 -6.03
CA ALA A 187 -12.40 11.44 -7.43
C ALA A 187 -13.77 11.11 -8.04
N ASN A 188 -14.70 10.59 -7.23
CA ASN A 188 -16.03 10.15 -7.65
C ASN A 188 -17.15 11.11 -7.21
N ARG A 189 -16.84 12.38 -6.90
CA ARG A 189 -17.83 13.37 -6.39
C ARG A 189 -19.08 13.53 -7.23
N LYS A 190 -19.04 13.22 -8.55
CA LYS A 190 -20.21 13.25 -9.45
C LYS A 190 -21.20 12.11 -9.20
N ALA A 191 -20.80 11.05 -8.50
CA ALA A 191 -21.67 9.96 -8.11
C ALA A 191 -22.63 10.32 -6.95
N GLY A 192 -22.59 11.58 -6.48
CA GLY A 192 -23.46 12.07 -5.41
C GLY A 192 -23.06 11.54 -4.04
N ILE A 193 -21.76 11.34 -3.83
CA ILE A 193 -21.20 10.88 -2.55
C ILE A 193 -21.20 12.05 -1.56
N VAL A 194 -21.83 11.84 -0.42
CA VAL A 194 -21.87 12.77 0.73
C VAL A 194 -21.42 12.02 1.97
#